data_b2d6cd53fb2f6a51ede1d35d24ef23cf
#
_entry.id   b2d6cd53fb2f6a51ede1d35d24ef23cf
#
_cell.length_a   1.000
_cell.length_b   1.000
_cell.length_c   1.000
_cell.angle_alpha   90.00
_cell.angle_beta   90.00
_cell.angle_gamma   90.00
#
_symmetry.space_group_name_H-M   'P 1'
#
loop_
_entity.id
_entity.type
_entity.pdbx_description
1 polymer ?
#
loop_
_entity_poly.entity_id
_entity_poly.type
_entity_poly.pdbx_seq_one_letter_code
_entity_poly.pdbx_strand_id
1 'polypeptide(L)'
;DWTPGWKNPYYDVSNSAWYYNELCYMTSRGIVNGVSNDVFSPNTPVSRGELVLLLYRICGSPNPGRHAYFNDVAASSPFAHAIYWAAENGIVTGYGDNSFKPYAAVTREQAAAILYRYATFKKCDTTQGSKSIRDFADYDSISEYAQTSLTWAVSAGLMQGSDNNLMP
;
A
#
# COMPACT_ATOMS: atom_id res chain seq x y z
N ASP A 1 -0.12 -18.80 9.92
CA ASP A 1 -1.36 -19.22 10.57
C ASP A 1 -2.10 -18.00 11.12
N TRP A 2 -3.39 -17.88 10.85
CA TRP A 2 -4.23 -16.84 11.44
C TRP A 2 -4.61 -17.16 12.90
N THR A 3 -5.20 -16.18 13.59
CA THR A 3 -5.62 -16.33 14.98
C THR A 3 -6.58 -17.52 15.13
N PRO A 4 -6.30 -18.52 15.99
CA PRO A 4 -7.17 -19.66 16.18
C PRO A 4 -8.61 -19.22 16.52
N GLY A 5 -9.59 -19.83 15.84
CA GLY A 5 -11.02 -19.53 16.05
C GLY A 5 -11.54 -18.32 15.27
N TRP A 6 -10.70 -17.56 14.57
CA TRP A 6 -11.18 -16.49 13.71
C TRP A 6 -11.93 -17.06 12.50
N LYS A 7 -13.07 -16.45 12.18
CA LYS A 7 -13.89 -16.81 11.01
C LYS A 7 -14.06 -15.59 10.13
N ASN A 8 -13.99 -15.81 8.82
CA ASN A 8 -14.26 -14.75 7.86
C ASN A 8 -15.69 -14.19 8.04
N PRO A 9 -15.84 -12.91 8.41
CA PRO A 9 -17.16 -12.31 8.56
C PRO A 9 -17.73 -11.81 7.24
N TYR A 10 -16.91 -11.73 6.14
CA TYR A 10 -17.27 -11.06 4.90
C TYR A 10 -17.96 -12.03 3.94
N TYR A 11 -19.23 -11.74 3.61
CA TYR A 11 -20.00 -12.56 2.68
C TYR A 11 -19.56 -12.41 1.22
N ASP A 12 -18.89 -11.30 0.87
CA ASP A 12 -18.38 -11.01 -0.47
C ASP A 12 -16.97 -11.58 -0.74
N VAL A 13 -16.43 -12.33 0.21
CA VAL A 13 -15.12 -12.99 0.09
C VAL A 13 -15.28 -14.49 0.07
N SER A 14 -15.06 -15.09 -1.11
CA SER A 14 -15.09 -16.56 -1.27
C SER A 14 -13.90 -17.23 -0.57
N ASN A 15 -14.15 -18.36 0.07
CA ASN A 15 -13.09 -19.19 0.65
C ASN A 15 -12.10 -19.74 -0.39
N SER A 16 -12.46 -19.74 -1.67
CA SER A 16 -11.61 -20.13 -2.79
C SER A 16 -10.88 -18.96 -3.44
N ALA A 17 -11.06 -17.73 -2.95
CA ALA A 17 -10.34 -16.57 -3.47
C ALA A 17 -8.83 -16.74 -3.25
N TRP A 18 -8.01 -16.41 -4.26
CA TRP A 18 -6.56 -16.54 -4.20
C TRP A 18 -5.90 -15.76 -3.05
N TYR A 19 -6.56 -14.68 -2.61
CA TYR A 19 -6.12 -13.81 -1.50
C TYR A 19 -6.77 -14.16 -0.15
N TYR A 20 -7.53 -15.25 -0.07
CA TYR A 20 -8.34 -15.57 1.14
C TYR A 20 -7.48 -15.72 2.40
N ASN A 21 -6.37 -16.44 2.30
CA ASN A 21 -5.50 -16.71 3.44
C ASN A 21 -4.83 -15.43 3.97
N GLU A 22 -4.33 -14.60 3.06
CA GLU A 22 -3.70 -13.32 3.36
C GLU A 22 -4.71 -12.35 3.99
N LEU A 23 -5.92 -12.30 3.45
CA LEU A 23 -7.00 -11.50 4.01
C LEU A 23 -7.35 -11.96 5.43
N CYS A 24 -7.53 -13.26 5.65
CA CYS A 24 -7.80 -13.81 6.97
C CYS A 24 -6.70 -13.47 7.97
N TYR A 25 -5.44 -13.61 7.57
CA TYR A 25 -4.29 -13.25 8.39
C TYR A 25 -4.30 -11.76 8.78
N MET A 26 -4.46 -10.89 7.79
CA MET A 26 -4.44 -9.43 7.99
C MET A 26 -5.62 -8.94 8.82
N THR A 27 -6.81 -9.47 8.57
CA THR A 27 -8.04 -9.08 9.27
C THR A 27 -8.05 -9.58 10.71
N SER A 28 -7.64 -10.84 10.94
CA SER A 28 -7.58 -11.40 12.31
C SER A 28 -6.62 -10.65 13.23
N ARG A 29 -5.70 -9.87 12.67
CA ARG A 29 -4.73 -9.02 13.39
C ARG A 29 -5.11 -7.54 13.41
N GLY A 30 -6.28 -7.18 12.85
CA GLY A 30 -6.72 -5.79 12.80
C GLY A 30 -5.90 -4.88 11.88
N ILE A 31 -5.08 -5.47 10.99
CA ILE A 31 -4.27 -4.71 10.03
C ILE A 31 -5.16 -4.16 8.92
N VAL A 32 -6.06 -4.99 8.39
CA VAL A 32 -7.04 -4.64 7.37
C VAL A 32 -8.43 -4.86 7.92
N ASN A 33 -9.36 -3.98 7.58
CA ASN A 33 -10.77 -4.11 7.89
C ASN A 33 -11.59 -4.01 6.61
N GLY A 34 -12.78 -4.60 6.61
CA GLY A 34 -13.77 -4.39 5.56
C GLY A 34 -14.35 -2.97 5.57
N VAL A 35 -15.11 -2.65 4.55
CA VAL A 35 -15.87 -1.39 4.44
C VAL A 35 -17.05 -1.36 5.42
N SER A 36 -17.51 -2.54 5.86
CA SER A 36 -18.43 -2.76 6.97
C SER A 36 -18.05 -4.03 7.73
N ASN A 37 -18.85 -4.40 8.74
CA ASN A 37 -18.60 -5.60 9.54
C ASN A 37 -18.69 -6.90 8.74
N ASP A 38 -19.43 -6.90 7.64
CA ASP A 38 -19.78 -8.08 6.84
C ASP A 38 -19.44 -7.95 5.34
N VAL A 39 -18.84 -6.80 4.92
CA VAL A 39 -18.43 -6.54 3.55
C VAL A 39 -16.97 -6.11 3.52
N PHE A 40 -16.15 -6.79 2.73
CA PHE A 40 -14.74 -6.44 2.50
C PHE A 40 -14.55 -5.51 1.31
N SER A 41 -15.28 -5.73 0.23
CA SER A 41 -15.22 -5.01 -1.05
C SER A 41 -13.87 -5.17 -1.79
N PRO A 42 -13.46 -6.41 -2.13
CA PRO A 42 -12.12 -6.71 -2.62
C PRO A 42 -11.77 -6.05 -3.96
N ASN A 43 -12.77 -5.64 -4.74
CA ASN A 43 -12.58 -5.01 -6.05
C ASN A 43 -12.58 -3.46 -6.00
N THR A 44 -12.73 -2.88 -4.83
CA THR A 44 -12.65 -1.41 -4.68
C THR A 44 -11.19 -0.97 -4.74
N PRO A 45 -10.85 0.03 -5.57
CA PRO A 45 -9.50 0.57 -5.60
C PRO A 45 -9.05 1.09 -4.22
N VAL A 46 -7.86 0.71 -3.82
CA VAL A 46 -7.26 1.18 -2.55
C VAL A 46 -6.87 2.65 -2.70
N SER A 47 -7.23 3.47 -1.71
CA SER A 47 -6.80 4.85 -1.66
C SER A 47 -5.36 4.99 -1.11
N ARG A 48 -4.75 6.14 -1.37
CA ARG A 48 -3.41 6.46 -0.84
C ARG A 48 -3.39 6.45 0.70
N GLY A 49 -4.45 6.96 1.33
CA GLY A 49 -4.60 6.95 2.78
C GLY A 49 -4.73 5.55 3.36
N GLU A 50 -5.51 4.69 2.71
CA GLU A 50 -5.68 3.28 3.13
C GLU A 50 -4.38 2.48 3.03
N LEU A 51 -3.61 2.63 1.95
CA LEU A 51 -2.32 1.97 1.83
C LEU A 51 -1.37 2.38 2.96
N VAL A 52 -1.30 3.67 3.26
CA VAL A 52 -0.43 4.18 4.34
C VAL A 52 -0.93 3.74 5.72
N LEU A 53 -2.26 3.72 5.94
CA LEU A 53 -2.85 3.23 7.19
C LEU A 53 -2.53 1.74 7.42
N LEU A 54 -2.52 0.94 6.36
CA LEU A 54 -2.15 -0.47 6.42
C LEU A 54 -0.69 -0.63 6.91
N LEU A 55 0.25 0.09 6.30
CA LEU A 55 1.66 0.05 6.68
C LEU A 55 1.89 0.54 8.11
N TYR A 56 1.16 1.58 8.52
CA TYR A 56 1.17 2.12 9.87
C TYR A 56 0.72 1.09 10.91
N ARG A 57 -0.36 0.36 10.62
CA ARG A 57 -0.88 -0.72 11.49
C ARG A 57 0.09 -1.90 11.58
N ILE A 58 0.73 -2.29 10.46
CA ILE A 58 1.79 -3.32 10.47
C ILE A 58 2.93 -2.94 11.42
N CYS A 59 3.24 -1.65 11.54
CA CYS A 59 4.24 -1.14 12.47
C CYS A 59 3.76 -0.97 13.93
N GLY A 60 2.54 -1.39 14.25
CA GLY A 60 1.98 -1.28 15.60
C GLY A 60 1.41 0.09 15.93
N SER A 61 1.08 0.89 14.93
CA SER A 61 0.46 2.23 15.07
C SER A 61 1.25 3.17 16.01
N PRO A 62 2.52 3.42 15.76
CA PRO A 62 3.34 4.28 16.63
C PRO A 62 2.85 5.72 16.61
N ASN A 63 2.95 6.42 17.73
CA ASN A 63 2.62 7.85 17.76
C ASN A 63 3.58 8.64 16.86
N PRO A 64 3.07 9.46 15.92
CA PRO A 64 3.91 10.34 15.12
C PRO A 64 4.51 11.44 16.02
N GLY A 65 5.82 11.68 15.88
CA GLY A 65 6.52 12.72 16.65
C GLY A 65 6.25 14.13 16.15
N ARG A 66 5.84 14.25 14.88
CA ARG A 66 5.54 15.53 14.22
C ARG A 66 4.26 15.44 13.41
N HIS A 67 3.56 16.57 13.32
CA HIS A 67 2.46 16.71 12.38
C HIS A 67 3.01 17.18 11.03
N ALA A 68 2.85 16.36 9.99
CA ALA A 68 3.14 16.78 8.63
C ALA A 68 1.98 17.67 8.14
N TYR A 69 2.32 18.86 7.66
CA TYR A 69 1.31 19.78 7.15
C TYR A 69 1.00 19.46 5.68
N PHE A 70 -0.06 18.68 5.49
CA PHE A 70 -0.72 18.60 4.20
C PHE A 70 -2.04 19.36 4.29
N ASN A 71 -2.30 20.25 3.34
CA ASN A 71 -3.45 21.16 3.37
C ASN A 71 -4.81 20.45 3.26
N ASP A 72 -4.80 19.18 2.83
CA ASP A 72 -5.97 18.32 2.64
C ASP A 72 -6.06 17.16 3.65
N VAL A 73 -5.24 17.16 4.70
CA VAL A 73 -5.26 16.17 5.77
C VAL A 73 -5.62 16.86 7.10
N ALA A 74 -6.92 16.84 7.41
CA ALA A 74 -7.38 17.36 8.71
C ALA A 74 -6.86 16.45 9.86
N ALA A 75 -6.56 17.05 11.02
CA ALA A 75 -6.12 16.30 12.21
C ALA A 75 -7.17 15.27 12.68
N SER A 76 -8.44 15.48 12.38
CA SER A 76 -9.55 14.56 12.65
C SER A 76 -9.70 13.45 11.60
N SER A 77 -8.90 13.46 10.52
CA SER A 77 -8.94 12.42 9.50
C SER A 77 -8.54 11.06 10.09
N PRO A 78 -9.23 9.96 9.72
CA PRO A 78 -8.84 8.62 10.15
C PRO A 78 -7.44 8.21 9.67
N PHE A 79 -6.91 8.90 8.66
CA PHE A 79 -5.58 8.68 8.11
C PHE A 79 -4.49 9.59 8.70
N ALA A 80 -4.86 10.60 9.49
CA ALA A 80 -3.93 11.67 9.90
C ALA A 80 -2.65 11.12 10.56
N HIS A 81 -2.77 10.32 11.60
CA HIS A 81 -1.63 9.75 12.32
C HIS A 81 -0.75 8.87 11.41
N ALA A 82 -1.37 8.06 10.56
CA ALA A 82 -0.65 7.20 9.63
C ALA A 82 0.14 8.02 8.60
N ILE A 83 -0.48 9.07 8.05
CA ILE A 83 0.16 9.96 7.07
C ILE A 83 1.31 10.74 7.71
N TYR A 84 1.11 11.29 8.93
CA TYR A 84 2.15 12.02 9.64
C TYR A 84 3.35 11.13 9.96
N TRP A 85 3.10 9.91 10.48
CA TRP A 85 4.14 8.93 10.72
C TRP A 85 4.90 8.54 9.43
N ALA A 86 4.19 8.31 8.36
CA ALA A 86 4.80 7.91 7.09
C ALA A 86 5.64 9.06 6.47
N ALA A 87 5.18 10.31 6.59
CA ALA A 87 5.92 11.48 6.13
C ALA A 87 7.17 11.74 6.98
N GLU A 88 7.06 11.62 8.31
CA GLU A 88 8.18 11.77 9.24
C GLU A 88 9.31 10.77 8.97
N ASN A 89 8.95 9.56 8.58
CA ASN A 89 9.89 8.46 8.29
C ASN A 89 10.28 8.37 6.80
N GLY A 90 9.93 9.35 5.98
CA GLY A 90 10.29 9.41 4.57
C GLY A 90 9.63 8.34 3.69
N ILE A 91 8.57 7.67 4.19
CA ILE A 91 7.84 6.63 3.46
C ILE A 91 6.93 7.26 2.39
N VAL A 92 6.37 8.42 2.70
CA VAL A 92 5.56 9.19 1.75
C VAL A 92 6.04 10.62 1.63
N THR A 93 5.77 11.20 0.47
CA THR A 93 5.86 12.64 0.21
C THR A 93 4.50 13.11 -0.30
N GLY A 94 4.17 14.37 -0.07
CA GLY A 94 3.01 15.01 -0.69
C GLY A 94 3.30 15.38 -2.15
N TYR A 95 2.33 16.04 -2.75
CA TYR A 95 2.46 16.69 -4.05
C TYR A 95 3.10 18.07 -3.91
N GLY A 96 3.54 18.66 -5.03
CA GLY A 96 4.17 19.98 -5.05
C GLY A 96 3.30 21.12 -4.56
N ASP A 97 1.97 20.92 -4.49
CA ASP A 97 0.97 21.83 -3.94
C ASP A 97 0.72 21.66 -2.42
N ASN A 98 1.58 20.89 -1.75
CA ASN A 98 1.46 20.52 -0.34
C ASN A 98 0.19 19.71 0.00
N SER A 99 -0.41 19.03 -0.96
CA SER A 99 -1.49 18.06 -0.74
C SER A 99 -0.96 16.63 -0.61
N PHE A 100 -1.72 15.74 0.02
CA PHE A 100 -1.44 14.30 0.10
C PHE A 100 -2.41 13.48 -0.75
N LYS A 101 -3.63 13.96 -0.90
CA LYS A 101 -4.77 13.30 -1.58
C LYS A 101 -5.11 11.93 -0.97
N PRO A 102 -5.49 11.89 0.33
CA PRO A 102 -5.68 10.64 1.07
C PRO A 102 -6.78 9.73 0.48
N TYR A 103 -7.79 10.30 -0.14
CA TYR A 103 -8.92 9.58 -0.71
C TYR A 103 -8.77 9.26 -2.21
N ALA A 104 -7.71 9.73 -2.85
CA ALA A 104 -7.45 9.38 -4.25
C ALA A 104 -6.99 7.92 -4.34
N ALA A 105 -7.45 7.20 -5.36
CA ALA A 105 -6.95 5.86 -5.66
C ALA A 105 -5.44 5.91 -5.88
N VAL A 106 -4.73 4.98 -5.27
CA VAL A 106 -3.29 4.84 -5.46
C VAL A 106 -3.01 4.13 -6.79
N THR A 107 -2.14 4.68 -7.62
CA THR A 107 -1.66 3.98 -8.82
C THR A 107 -0.65 2.90 -8.44
N ARG A 108 -0.41 1.95 -9.34
CA ARG A 108 0.57 0.88 -9.10
C ARG A 108 1.99 1.44 -8.92
N GLU A 109 2.37 2.44 -9.70
CA GLU A 109 3.68 3.11 -9.56
C GLU A 109 3.82 3.87 -8.24
N GLN A 110 2.74 4.53 -7.78
CA GLN A 110 2.71 5.18 -6.47
C GLN A 110 2.80 4.15 -5.34
N ALA A 111 2.05 3.05 -5.45
CA ALA A 111 2.11 1.95 -4.48
C ALA A 111 3.52 1.35 -4.41
N ALA A 112 4.16 1.09 -5.56
CA ALA A 112 5.54 0.60 -5.60
C ALA A 112 6.51 1.56 -4.91
N ALA A 113 6.39 2.88 -5.14
CA ALA A 113 7.24 3.89 -4.52
C ALA A 113 7.05 3.94 -2.99
N ILE A 114 5.82 3.84 -2.50
CA ILE A 114 5.51 3.80 -1.06
C ILE A 114 6.06 2.52 -0.43
N LEU A 115 5.83 1.36 -1.05
CA LEU A 115 6.31 0.07 -0.56
C LEU A 115 7.85 -0.01 -0.55
N TYR A 116 8.52 0.52 -1.58
CA TYR A 116 9.98 0.57 -1.65
C TYR A 116 10.58 1.39 -0.51
N ARG A 117 10.03 2.60 -0.26
CA ARG A 117 10.48 3.45 0.85
C ARG A 117 10.18 2.82 2.21
N TYR A 118 9.04 2.15 2.34
CA TYR A 118 8.69 1.40 3.54
C TYR A 118 9.68 0.24 3.78
N ALA A 119 10.01 -0.54 2.74
CA ALA A 119 11.01 -1.60 2.83
C ALA A 119 12.38 -1.06 3.25
N THR A 120 12.80 0.08 2.67
CA THR A 120 14.03 0.78 3.05
C THR A 120 14.00 1.23 4.52
N PHE A 121 12.90 1.82 4.97
CA PHE A 121 12.68 2.20 6.37
C PHE A 121 12.81 0.99 7.32
N LYS A 122 12.27 -0.16 6.91
CA LYS A 122 12.34 -1.43 7.66
C LYS A 122 13.70 -2.13 7.54
N LYS A 123 14.64 -1.57 6.77
CA LYS A 123 15.95 -2.17 6.47
C LYS A 123 15.84 -3.55 5.80
N CYS A 124 14.77 -3.75 5.02
CA CYS A 124 14.65 -4.91 4.15
C CYS A 124 15.61 -4.79 2.98
N ASP A 125 15.93 -5.91 2.34
CA ASP A 125 16.69 -5.89 1.09
C ASP A 125 15.86 -5.25 -0.01
N THR A 126 16.34 -4.13 -0.53
CA THR A 126 15.74 -3.39 -1.65
C THR A 126 16.62 -3.42 -2.89
N THR A 127 17.55 -4.37 -2.96
CA THR A 127 18.38 -4.59 -4.14
C THR A 127 17.51 -4.91 -5.35
N GLN A 128 17.81 -4.27 -6.46
CA GLN A 128 17.13 -4.56 -7.71
C GLN A 128 17.58 -5.92 -8.22
N GLY A 129 16.60 -6.81 -8.43
CA GLY A 129 16.86 -8.11 -9.05
C GLY A 129 17.08 -8.01 -10.56
N SER A 130 17.20 -9.17 -11.20
CA SER A 130 17.49 -9.28 -12.64
C SER A 130 16.30 -9.01 -13.57
N LYS A 131 15.08 -8.89 -13.03
CA LYS A 131 13.88 -8.63 -13.85
C LYS A 131 13.86 -7.18 -14.33
N SER A 132 13.75 -7.02 -15.64
CA SER A 132 13.66 -5.70 -16.27
C SER A 132 12.20 -5.28 -16.43
N ILE A 133 11.89 -4.04 -16.04
CA ILE A 133 10.59 -3.44 -16.35
C ILE A 133 10.52 -2.90 -17.80
N ARG A 134 11.67 -2.84 -18.50
CA ARG A 134 11.75 -2.37 -19.89
C ARG A 134 11.11 -3.32 -20.89
N ASP A 135 10.89 -4.56 -20.48
CA ASP A 135 10.28 -5.60 -21.32
C ASP A 135 8.75 -5.47 -21.39
N PHE A 136 8.15 -4.63 -20.54
CA PHE A 136 6.72 -4.34 -20.60
C PHE A 136 6.38 -3.35 -21.70
N ALA A 137 5.27 -3.62 -22.40
CA ALA A 137 4.86 -2.81 -23.56
C ALA A 137 4.50 -1.35 -23.19
N ASP A 138 4.10 -1.13 -21.93
CA ASP A 138 3.73 0.17 -21.38
C ASP A 138 4.87 0.87 -20.60
N TYR A 139 6.14 0.41 -20.79
CA TYR A 139 7.30 0.98 -20.09
C TYR A 139 7.39 2.51 -20.20
N ASP A 140 7.11 3.06 -21.39
CA ASP A 140 7.22 4.49 -21.65
C ASP A 140 6.17 5.33 -20.90
N SER A 141 5.12 4.69 -20.35
CA SER A 141 4.13 5.35 -19.53
C SER A 141 4.51 5.42 -18.03
N ILE A 142 5.61 4.74 -17.65
CA ILE A 142 6.10 4.71 -16.28
C ILE A 142 6.81 6.03 -15.96
N SER A 143 6.36 6.69 -14.89
CA SER A 143 7.02 7.91 -14.40
C SER A 143 8.46 7.64 -13.95
N GLU A 144 9.38 8.56 -14.26
CA GLU A 144 10.80 8.42 -13.92
C GLU A 144 11.02 8.13 -12.42
N TYR A 145 10.27 8.80 -11.54
CA TYR A 145 10.39 8.61 -10.09
C TYR A 145 10.08 7.19 -9.63
N ALA A 146 9.30 6.43 -10.40
CA ALA A 146 8.81 5.11 -10.03
C ALA A 146 9.63 3.96 -10.62
N GLN A 147 10.52 4.22 -11.57
CA GLN A 147 11.25 3.15 -12.29
C GLN A 147 12.05 2.25 -11.34
N THR A 148 12.79 2.82 -10.40
CA THR A 148 13.57 2.06 -9.40
C THR A 148 12.67 1.20 -8.52
N SER A 149 11.60 1.77 -7.98
CA SER A 149 10.68 1.08 -7.08
C SER A 149 9.86 0.00 -7.77
N LEU A 150 9.44 0.23 -9.01
CA LEU A 150 8.76 -0.79 -9.82
C LEU A 150 9.69 -1.93 -10.19
N THR A 151 10.95 -1.65 -10.58
CA THR A 151 11.95 -2.68 -10.84
C THR A 151 12.14 -3.58 -9.61
N TRP A 152 12.28 -2.98 -8.44
CA TRP A 152 12.36 -3.73 -7.19
C TRP A 152 11.07 -4.54 -6.92
N ALA A 153 9.91 -3.94 -7.02
CA ALA A 153 8.63 -4.59 -6.72
C ALA A 153 8.36 -5.80 -7.64
N VAL A 154 8.70 -5.68 -8.93
CA VAL A 154 8.60 -6.79 -9.89
C VAL A 154 9.63 -7.87 -9.59
N SER A 155 10.87 -7.50 -9.29
CA SER A 155 11.94 -8.45 -8.96
C SER A 155 11.67 -9.20 -7.67
N ALA A 156 11.11 -8.52 -6.68
CA ALA A 156 10.71 -9.11 -5.39
C ALA A 156 9.41 -9.94 -5.48
N GLY A 157 8.73 -9.97 -6.64
CA GLY A 157 7.48 -10.70 -6.82
C GLY A 157 6.26 -10.03 -6.16
N LEU A 158 6.39 -8.77 -5.72
CA LEU A 158 5.29 -8.01 -5.11
C LEU A 158 4.30 -7.50 -6.16
N MET A 159 4.78 -7.27 -7.38
CA MET A 159 3.96 -6.84 -8.51
C MET A 159 4.26 -7.68 -9.74
N GLN A 160 3.22 -7.94 -10.50
CA GLN A 160 3.31 -8.67 -11.77
C GLN A 160 2.53 -7.90 -12.83
N GLY A 161 2.96 -8.01 -14.08
CA GLY A 161 2.21 -7.51 -15.23
C GLY A 161 1.09 -8.44 -15.65
N SER A 162 0.20 -7.93 -16.48
CA SER A 162 -0.82 -8.69 -17.20
C SER A 162 -0.78 -8.33 -18.68
N ASP A 163 -0.91 -9.33 -19.56
CA ASP A 163 -0.91 -9.14 -21.01
C ASP A 163 0.27 -8.27 -21.51
N ASN A 164 1.45 -8.53 -20.96
CA ASN A 164 2.69 -7.81 -21.24
C ASN A 164 2.66 -6.31 -20.87
N ASN A 165 1.73 -5.87 -20.01
CA ASN A 165 1.66 -4.53 -19.47
C ASN A 165 1.84 -4.54 -17.97
N LEU A 166 2.52 -3.51 -17.43
CA LEU A 166 2.69 -3.32 -15.99
C LEU A 166 1.54 -2.50 -15.38
N MET A 167 0.86 -1.71 -16.19
CA MET A 167 -0.28 -0.85 -15.78
C MET A 167 0.10 0.09 -14.62
N PRO A 168 1.05 1.01 -14.79
CA PRO A 168 1.64 1.83 -13.74
C PRO A 168 0.69 2.81 -13.06
#